data_ef275fb37e9858b2f8597057340e1d94
#
_entry.id   ef275fb37e9858b2f8597057340e1d94
#
_cell.length_a   1.000
_cell.length_b   1.000
_cell.length_c   1.000
_cell.angle_alpha   90.00
_cell.angle_beta   90.00
_cell.angle_gamma   90.00
#
_symmetry.space_group_name_H-M   'P 1'
#
loop_
_entity.id
_entity.type
_entity.pdbx_description
1 polymer ?
#
loop_
_entity_poly.entity_id
_entity_poly.type
_entity_poly.pdbx_seq_one_letter_code
_entity_poly.pdbx_strand_id
1 'polypeptide(L)'
;MPTDKPMQLGMVGLGRMGAGIVRRLTRDGHDCLGYDVNADAVKSLQGEGVDGATTLEEFAAKLEKPRTAWVMVPAGEITSKTIRSVADVFEPGDVIVDGGNTHYHDDIRHAAELREKGIHHVDVGTSGGVYGLERGFCLMIGGETEVVERLYPLFGSIAPGISAASRTPGRSGDPSPSESGFLHCGPNGAGHFVKMVHNGIEYGIMAAYAEGLNILHSAGAGKQVLKGDAETAPMEHPEYYRYDIDTQEVTEVWRRGSVVSSWLLDLTAQSLFESPTLEDFSGRVSDSGEGRWTSIAAIDVGVPAPVLTTALYSRFASRGLDNYANRVLSAMRKQFGGHAETAQD
;
A
#
# COMPACT_ATOMS: atom_id res chain seq x y z
N MET A 1 24.90 -10.52 -3.95
CA MET A 1 24.50 -11.09 -2.65
C MET A 1 24.61 -10.00 -1.61
N PRO A 2 23.62 -9.76 -0.74
CA PRO A 2 23.81 -8.91 0.42
C PRO A 2 25.01 -9.46 1.19
N THR A 3 25.91 -8.59 1.62
CA THR A 3 27.01 -9.01 2.48
C THR A 3 26.40 -9.41 3.82
N ASP A 4 26.74 -10.61 4.35
CA ASP A 4 26.30 -11.12 5.67
C ASP A 4 26.83 -10.25 6.85
N LYS A 5 27.11 -9.00 6.61
CA LYS A 5 27.68 -8.10 7.61
C LYS A 5 26.57 -7.36 8.33
N PRO A 6 26.45 -7.51 9.65
CA PRO A 6 25.52 -6.72 10.45
C PRO A 6 25.72 -5.22 10.22
N MET A 7 24.62 -4.49 10.17
CA MET A 7 24.59 -3.03 10.05
C MET A 7 23.76 -2.45 11.19
N GLN A 8 24.00 -1.18 11.51
CA GLN A 8 23.17 -0.45 12.44
C GLN A 8 22.10 0.36 11.70
N LEU A 9 20.86 0.39 12.20
CA LEU A 9 19.76 1.19 11.71
C LEU A 9 19.01 1.89 12.85
N GLY A 10 18.85 3.21 12.73
CA GLY A 10 17.91 3.96 13.54
C GLY A 10 16.52 3.97 12.93
N MET A 11 15.47 3.60 13.68
CA MET A 11 14.08 3.68 13.26
C MET A 11 13.37 4.83 13.95
N VAL A 12 12.82 5.75 13.17
CA VAL A 12 12.00 6.89 13.63
C VAL A 12 10.55 6.61 13.27
N GLY A 13 9.73 6.37 14.29
CA GLY A 13 8.35 5.92 14.13
C GLY A 13 8.23 4.41 14.36
N LEU A 14 7.69 4.02 15.51
CA LEU A 14 7.59 2.65 16.00
C LEU A 14 6.15 2.11 15.97
N GLY A 15 5.35 2.62 15.02
CA GLY A 15 4.06 2.05 14.70
C GLY A 15 4.19 0.61 14.16
N ARG A 16 3.07 -0.01 13.77
CA ARG A 16 3.03 -1.42 13.31
C ARG A 16 4.10 -1.75 12.26
N MET A 17 4.29 -0.88 11.27
CA MET A 17 5.26 -1.09 10.20
C MET A 17 6.70 -0.92 10.70
N GLY A 18 7.02 0.21 11.36
CA GLY A 18 8.37 0.48 11.85
C GLY A 18 8.85 -0.55 12.88
N ALA A 19 8.02 -0.90 13.85
CA ALA A 19 8.32 -1.96 14.81
C ALA A 19 8.48 -3.33 14.13
N GLY A 20 7.68 -3.63 13.10
CA GLY A 20 7.80 -4.87 12.33
C GLY A 20 9.13 -4.95 11.58
N ILE A 21 9.59 -3.86 10.97
CA ILE A 21 10.89 -3.78 10.28
C ILE A 21 12.04 -3.96 11.29
N VAL A 22 11.99 -3.27 12.43
CA VAL A 22 12.99 -3.39 13.49
C VAL A 22 13.11 -4.84 13.96
N ARG A 23 12.00 -5.48 14.30
CA ARG A 23 12.00 -6.89 14.74
C ARG A 23 12.61 -7.82 13.70
N ARG A 24 12.31 -7.59 12.42
CA ARG A 24 12.82 -8.39 11.33
C ARG A 24 14.34 -8.23 11.17
N LEU A 25 14.83 -6.99 11.22
CA LEU A 25 16.26 -6.68 11.19
C LEU A 25 17.02 -7.27 12.38
N THR A 26 16.45 -7.15 13.59
CA THR A 26 17.07 -7.71 14.81
C THR A 26 17.12 -9.24 14.77
N ARG A 27 16.08 -9.91 14.25
CA ARG A 27 16.10 -11.38 14.04
C ARG A 27 17.20 -11.82 13.10
N ASP A 28 17.57 -10.97 12.14
CA ASP A 28 18.62 -11.24 11.15
C ASP A 28 20.01 -10.72 11.58
N GLY A 29 20.14 -10.26 12.82
CA GLY A 29 21.42 -9.91 13.46
C GLY A 29 21.88 -8.47 13.26
N HIS A 30 21.04 -7.58 12.72
CA HIS A 30 21.33 -6.16 12.64
C HIS A 30 21.11 -5.47 13.98
N ASP A 31 21.88 -4.40 14.23
CA ASP A 31 21.71 -3.56 15.42
C ASP A 31 20.68 -2.45 15.14
N CYS A 32 19.64 -2.37 15.96
CA CYS A 32 18.54 -1.43 15.76
C CYS A 32 18.38 -0.50 16.96
N LEU A 33 18.18 0.79 16.66
CA LEU A 33 17.86 1.83 17.63
C LEU A 33 16.47 2.41 17.32
N GLY A 34 15.55 2.40 18.29
CA GLY A 34 14.21 2.92 18.12
C GLY A 34 14.01 4.31 18.70
N TYR A 35 13.32 5.19 17.97
CA TYR A 35 12.82 6.47 18.45
C TYR A 35 11.35 6.68 18.02
N ASP A 36 10.52 7.10 18.94
CA ASP A 36 9.13 7.53 18.68
C ASP A 36 8.74 8.64 19.64
N VAL A 37 7.86 9.53 19.22
CA VAL A 37 7.27 10.56 20.10
C VAL A 37 6.42 9.94 21.22
N ASN A 38 5.93 8.72 21.01
CA ASN A 38 5.27 7.90 22.02
C ASN A 38 6.32 7.06 22.78
N ALA A 39 6.65 7.49 23.98
CA ALA A 39 7.63 6.81 24.83
C ALA A 39 7.26 5.34 25.17
N ASP A 40 5.97 4.98 25.15
CA ASP A 40 5.55 3.61 25.43
C ASP A 40 5.85 2.67 24.26
N ALA A 41 5.85 3.17 23.03
CA ALA A 41 6.31 2.41 21.84
C ALA A 41 7.81 2.10 21.94
N VAL A 42 8.62 3.07 22.39
CA VAL A 42 10.06 2.87 22.64
C VAL A 42 10.29 1.81 23.71
N LYS A 43 9.62 1.96 24.87
CA LYS A 43 9.72 0.99 25.99
C LYS A 43 9.32 -0.44 25.59
N SER A 44 8.29 -0.56 24.74
CA SER A 44 7.85 -1.86 24.24
C SER A 44 8.97 -2.59 23.50
N LEU A 45 9.67 -1.91 22.60
CA LEU A 45 10.80 -2.48 21.88
C LEU A 45 12.03 -2.71 22.76
N GLN A 46 12.29 -1.83 23.74
CA GLN A 46 13.36 -2.06 24.72
C GLN A 46 13.12 -3.34 25.54
N GLY A 47 11.86 -3.64 25.86
CA GLY A 47 11.48 -4.91 26.49
C GLY A 47 11.75 -6.14 25.61
N GLU A 48 11.93 -5.96 24.31
CA GLU A 48 12.31 -7.02 23.35
C GLU A 48 13.84 -7.04 23.06
N GLY A 49 14.63 -6.21 23.75
CA GLY A 49 16.08 -6.15 23.61
C GLY A 49 16.59 -5.18 22.53
N VAL A 50 15.73 -4.35 21.96
CA VAL A 50 16.12 -3.30 21.01
C VAL A 50 16.45 -2.03 21.81
N ASP A 51 17.58 -1.35 21.52
CA ASP A 51 17.91 -0.08 22.19
C ASP A 51 16.93 1.04 21.76
N GLY A 52 16.78 2.06 22.61
CA GLY A 52 15.85 3.16 22.40
C GLY A 52 16.47 4.51 22.75
N ALA A 53 15.93 5.56 22.15
CA ALA A 53 16.26 6.94 22.45
C ALA A 53 14.97 7.73 22.80
N THR A 54 15.13 8.76 23.64
CA THR A 54 14.04 9.61 24.10
C THR A 54 14.04 10.97 23.43
N THR A 55 15.13 11.36 22.78
CA THR A 55 15.26 12.57 21.96
C THR A 55 16.00 12.25 20.66
N LEU A 56 15.88 13.12 19.66
CA LEU A 56 16.62 12.96 18.39
C LEU A 56 18.12 13.18 18.57
N GLU A 57 18.55 14.01 19.52
CA GLU A 57 19.96 14.20 19.86
C GLU A 57 20.57 12.93 20.47
N GLU A 58 19.88 12.27 21.41
CA GLU A 58 20.26 10.97 21.95
C GLU A 58 20.29 9.92 20.86
N PHE A 59 19.26 9.88 19.98
CA PHE A 59 19.18 8.99 18.85
C PHE A 59 20.38 9.13 17.92
N ALA A 60 20.71 10.36 17.50
CA ALA A 60 21.86 10.61 16.67
C ALA A 60 23.21 10.26 17.36
N ALA A 61 23.33 10.51 18.68
CA ALA A 61 24.53 10.22 19.43
C ALA A 61 24.82 8.71 19.60
N LYS A 62 23.78 7.87 19.61
CA LYS A 62 23.89 6.41 19.72
C LYS A 62 24.16 5.72 18.39
N LEU A 63 23.93 6.39 17.26
CA LEU A 63 24.15 5.80 15.93
C LEU A 63 25.62 5.97 15.49
N GLU A 64 26.17 4.91 14.91
CA GLU A 64 27.50 4.91 14.30
C GLU A 64 27.52 5.66 12.96
N LYS A 65 28.56 6.46 12.72
CA LYS A 65 28.73 7.20 11.46
C LYS A 65 29.35 6.31 10.37
N PRO A 66 28.90 6.47 9.10
CA PRO A 66 27.79 7.30 8.64
C PRO A 66 26.45 6.70 9.10
N ARG A 67 25.64 7.53 9.76
CA ARG A 67 24.37 7.12 10.35
C ARG A 67 23.35 6.77 9.27
N THR A 68 22.44 5.85 9.59
CA THR A 68 21.27 5.58 8.75
C THR A 68 20.02 5.63 9.62
N ALA A 69 19.12 6.56 9.32
CA ALA A 69 17.79 6.64 9.95
C ALA A 69 16.71 6.29 8.94
N TRP A 70 15.78 5.43 9.35
CA TRP A 70 14.57 5.09 8.59
C TRP A 70 13.37 5.79 9.22
N VAL A 71 12.72 6.67 8.49
CA VAL A 71 11.51 7.40 8.91
C VAL A 71 10.28 6.62 8.47
N MET A 72 9.44 6.22 9.43
CA MET A 72 8.21 5.45 9.21
C MET A 72 7.05 6.08 10.00
N VAL A 73 6.66 7.29 9.60
CA VAL A 73 5.61 8.09 10.25
C VAL A 73 4.46 8.38 9.29
N PRO A 74 3.31 8.90 9.75
CA PRO A 74 2.20 9.26 8.87
C PRO A 74 2.62 10.24 7.78
N ALA A 75 2.14 9.97 6.54
CA ALA A 75 2.50 10.72 5.34
C ALA A 75 2.20 12.23 5.40
N GLY A 76 2.85 12.99 4.53
CA GLY A 76 2.63 14.42 4.35
C GLY A 76 3.48 15.29 5.26
N GLU A 77 2.89 16.31 5.86
CA GLU A 77 3.61 17.32 6.65
C GLU A 77 4.35 16.73 7.86
N ILE A 78 3.82 15.64 8.45
CA ILE A 78 4.47 14.94 9.58
C ILE A 78 5.79 14.32 9.11
N THR A 79 5.78 13.62 7.98
CA THR A 79 7.01 13.05 7.38
C THR A 79 8.01 14.15 7.06
N SER A 80 7.60 15.22 6.38
CA SER A 80 8.48 16.33 6.02
C SER A 80 9.14 17.00 7.23
N LYS A 81 8.38 17.22 8.31
CA LYS A 81 8.91 17.77 9.57
C LYS A 81 9.88 16.81 10.24
N THR A 82 9.55 15.54 10.27
CA THR A 82 10.40 14.51 10.89
C THR A 82 11.74 14.40 10.15
N ILE A 83 11.72 14.36 8.81
CA ILE A 83 12.95 14.33 7.99
C ILE A 83 13.83 15.53 8.30
N ARG A 84 13.26 16.75 8.36
CA ARG A 84 14.02 17.97 8.69
C ARG A 84 14.57 17.92 10.12
N SER A 85 13.79 17.46 11.09
CA SER A 85 14.24 17.34 12.48
C SER A 85 15.37 16.33 12.63
N VAL A 86 15.35 15.22 11.92
CA VAL A 86 16.45 14.25 11.87
C VAL A 86 17.68 14.89 11.20
N ALA A 87 17.48 15.63 10.11
CA ALA A 87 18.57 16.31 9.39
C ALA A 87 19.24 17.43 10.21
N ASP A 88 18.56 17.98 11.22
CA ASP A 88 19.13 19.01 12.10
C ASP A 88 20.12 18.43 13.12
N VAL A 89 20.07 17.12 13.38
CA VAL A 89 20.99 16.38 14.28
C VAL A 89 21.95 15.43 13.55
N PHE A 90 21.80 15.31 12.22
CA PHE A 90 22.66 14.51 11.36
C PHE A 90 23.77 15.33 10.71
N GLU A 91 24.77 14.68 10.15
CA GLU A 91 25.98 15.29 9.58
C GLU A 91 26.18 14.85 8.11
N PRO A 92 27.05 15.54 7.35
CA PRO A 92 27.38 15.14 5.98
C PRO A 92 27.84 13.67 5.91
N GLY A 93 27.29 12.94 4.93
CA GLY A 93 27.52 11.50 4.71
C GLY A 93 26.49 10.58 5.39
N ASP A 94 25.68 11.09 6.30
CA ASP A 94 24.58 10.33 6.90
C ASP A 94 23.44 10.12 5.89
N VAL A 95 22.57 9.13 6.14
CA VAL A 95 21.45 8.76 5.27
C VAL A 95 20.13 8.87 6.01
N ILE A 96 19.14 9.50 5.38
CA ILE A 96 17.76 9.46 5.82
C ILE A 96 16.93 8.69 4.79
N VAL A 97 16.31 7.58 5.23
CA VAL A 97 15.41 6.76 4.45
C VAL A 97 13.99 7.17 4.76
N ASP A 98 13.21 7.57 3.77
CA ASP A 98 11.76 7.73 3.87
C ASP A 98 11.08 6.41 3.46
N GLY A 99 10.55 5.66 4.42
CA GLY A 99 9.81 4.42 4.19
C GLY A 99 8.31 4.57 4.35
N GLY A 100 7.82 5.80 4.47
CA GLY A 100 6.41 6.11 4.62
C GLY A 100 5.61 5.95 3.33
N ASN A 101 4.46 6.59 3.28
CA ASN A 101 3.60 6.62 2.09
C ASN A 101 3.67 8.00 1.44
N THR A 102 4.86 8.41 1.06
CA THR A 102 5.15 9.76 0.59
C THR A 102 4.84 9.92 -0.90
N HIS A 103 4.38 11.11 -1.29
CA HIS A 103 4.27 11.47 -2.69
C HIS A 103 5.67 11.69 -3.28
N TYR A 104 5.98 11.05 -4.40
CA TYR A 104 7.33 11.06 -5.00
C TYR A 104 7.89 12.46 -5.30
N HIS A 105 7.03 13.48 -5.52
CA HIS A 105 7.47 14.88 -5.65
C HIS A 105 8.11 15.40 -4.36
N ASP A 106 7.62 14.92 -3.20
CA ASP A 106 8.17 15.32 -1.91
C ASP A 106 9.55 14.71 -1.68
N ASP A 107 9.78 13.47 -2.14
CA ASP A 107 11.10 12.84 -2.09
C ASP A 107 12.13 13.61 -2.90
N ILE A 108 11.77 14.03 -4.12
CA ILE A 108 12.65 14.85 -4.96
C ILE A 108 13.00 16.17 -4.25
N ARG A 109 12.03 16.80 -3.58
CA ARG A 109 12.25 18.03 -2.82
C ARG A 109 13.11 17.78 -1.58
N HIS A 110 12.81 16.73 -0.79
CA HIS A 110 13.59 16.37 0.39
C HIS A 110 15.04 16.03 0.02
N ALA A 111 15.25 15.29 -1.08
CA ALA A 111 16.58 14.97 -1.57
C ALA A 111 17.39 16.24 -1.92
N ALA A 112 16.75 17.23 -2.53
CA ALA A 112 17.42 18.52 -2.83
C ALA A 112 17.77 19.30 -1.55
N GLU A 113 16.82 19.40 -0.58
CA GLU A 113 17.04 20.06 0.71
C GLU A 113 18.17 19.39 1.52
N LEU A 114 18.19 18.06 1.57
CA LEU A 114 19.18 17.29 2.33
C LEU A 114 20.58 17.33 1.70
N ARG A 115 20.66 17.37 0.37
CA ARG A 115 21.92 17.50 -0.36
C ARG A 115 22.68 18.77 0.00
N GLU A 116 21.98 19.89 0.27
CA GLU A 116 22.61 21.14 0.73
C GLU A 116 23.33 20.96 2.08
N LYS A 117 22.87 20.01 2.90
CA LYS A 117 23.50 19.63 4.18
C LYS A 117 24.50 18.48 4.04
N GLY A 118 24.73 17.97 2.82
CA GLY A 118 25.57 16.79 2.58
C GLY A 118 24.97 15.47 3.08
N ILE A 119 23.67 15.43 3.36
CA ILE A 119 22.96 14.25 3.83
C ILE A 119 22.29 13.58 2.62
N HIS A 120 22.33 12.25 2.56
CA HIS A 120 21.71 11.47 1.50
C HIS A 120 20.25 11.16 1.82
N HIS A 121 19.39 11.23 0.80
CA HIS A 121 18.00 10.79 0.88
C HIS A 121 17.80 9.49 0.10
N VAL A 122 17.03 8.57 0.66
CA VAL A 122 16.58 7.33 0.00
C VAL A 122 15.10 7.19 0.24
N ASP A 123 14.31 7.04 -0.82
CA ASP A 123 12.88 6.77 -0.74
C ASP A 123 12.61 5.28 -0.91
N VAL A 124 11.78 4.71 -0.03
CA VAL A 124 11.49 3.28 -0.03
C VAL A 124 9.98 3.04 0.04
N GLY A 125 9.39 2.80 -1.10
CA GLY A 125 8.03 2.30 -1.20
C GLY A 125 7.94 0.90 -0.61
N THR A 126 7.28 0.76 0.53
CA THR A 126 7.18 -0.48 1.29
C THR A 126 5.79 -1.10 1.11
N SER A 127 5.74 -2.35 0.63
CA SER A 127 4.51 -3.14 0.51
C SER A 127 4.60 -4.43 1.33
N GLY A 128 3.51 -4.80 2.02
CA GLY A 128 3.44 -5.96 2.91
C GLY A 128 2.54 -5.73 4.12
N GLY A 129 2.29 -4.48 4.48
CA GLY A 129 1.38 -4.08 5.55
C GLY A 129 1.69 -4.77 6.88
N VAL A 130 0.65 -5.18 7.59
CA VAL A 130 0.78 -5.85 8.89
C VAL A 130 1.40 -7.25 8.83
N TYR A 131 1.37 -7.87 7.65
CA TYR A 131 1.93 -9.21 7.43
C TYR A 131 3.43 -9.21 7.10
N GLY A 132 4.02 -8.02 6.89
CA GLY A 132 5.42 -7.89 6.50
C GLY A 132 6.41 -8.42 7.52
N LEU A 133 6.07 -8.43 8.81
CA LEU A 133 6.91 -9.01 9.86
C LEU A 133 7.23 -10.50 9.56
N GLU A 134 6.24 -11.27 9.15
CA GLU A 134 6.41 -12.72 8.90
C GLU A 134 6.74 -13.00 7.44
N ARG A 135 6.08 -12.32 6.50
CA ARG A 135 6.23 -12.58 5.06
C ARG A 135 7.40 -11.83 4.41
N GLY A 136 7.96 -10.82 5.07
CA GLY A 136 8.86 -9.83 4.48
C GLY A 136 8.10 -8.71 3.76
N PHE A 137 8.83 -7.63 3.48
CA PHE A 137 8.29 -6.45 2.80
C PHE A 137 8.89 -6.35 1.40
N CYS A 138 8.04 -6.18 0.38
CA CYS A 138 8.50 -5.84 -0.96
C CYS A 138 8.92 -4.37 -0.97
N LEU A 139 10.15 -4.08 -1.42
CA LEU A 139 10.76 -2.76 -1.35
C LEU A 139 11.07 -2.23 -2.76
N MET A 140 10.55 -1.04 -3.05
CA MET A 140 10.82 -0.26 -4.27
C MET A 140 11.61 0.97 -3.87
N ILE A 141 12.87 1.10 -4.31
CA ILE A 141 13.87 1.98 -3.72
C ILE A 141 14.30 3.02 -4.74
N GLY A 142 14.32 4.29 -4.33
CA GLY A 142 14.87 5.40 -5.08
C GLY A 142 16.00 6.08 -4.31
N GLY A 143 17.03 6.54 -5.03
CA GLY A 143 18.16 7.21 -4.42
C GLY A 143 19.44 7.12 -5.24
N GLU A 144 20.53 7.68 -4.70
CA GLU A 144 21.84 7.58 -5.30
C GLU A 144 22.33 6.13 -5.27
N THR A 145 22.80 5.60 -6.40
CA THR A 145 23.14 4.17 -6.57
C THR A 145 24.09 3.66 -5.48
N GLU A 146 25.20 4.38 -5.23
CA GLU A 146 26.20 3.97 -4.25
C GLU A 146 25.65 3.93 -2.82
N VAL A 147 24.74 4.86 -2.48
CA VAL A 147 24.09 4.92 -1.17
C VAL A 147 23.11 3.75 -1.02
N VAL A 148 22.29 3.50 -2.04
CA VAL A 148 21.31 2.41 -2.04
C VAL A 148 22.00 1.05 -1.96
N GLU A 149 23.08 0.82 -2.74
CA GLU A 149 23.84 -0.43 -2.71
C GLU A 149 24.51 -0.69 -1.35
N ARG A 150 24.99 0.36 -0.68
CA ARG A 150 25.51 0.26 0.69
C ARG A 150 24.46 -0.29 1.67
N LEU A 151 23.18 -0.01 1.45
CA LEU A 151 22.08 -0.45 2.31
C LEU A 151 21.48 -1.81 1.92
N TYR A 152 21.99 -2.48 0.89
CA TYR A 152 21.49 -3.79 0.45
C TYR A 152 21.40 -4.85 1.56
N PRO A 153 22.33 -4.93 2.53
CA PRO A 153 22.19 -5.88 3.63
C PRO A 153 20.90 -5.65 4.44
N LEU A 154 20.55 -4.40 4.72
CA LEU A 154 19.29 -4.06 5.42
C LEU A 154 18.07 -4.41 4.56
N PHE A 155 18.07 -4.03 3.28
CA PHE A 155 16.96 -4.34 2.38
C PHE A 155 16.77 -5.84 2.19
N GLY A 156 17.85 -6.61 2.09
CA GLY A 156 17.80 -8.07 2.00
C GLY A 156 17.14 -8.73 3.20
N SER A 157 17.44 -8.25 4.41
CA SER A 157 16.85 -8.75 5.65
C SER A 157 15.38 -8.34 5.82
N ILE A 158 14.99 -7.16 5.32
CA ILE A 158 13.62 -6.69 5.35
C ILE A 158 12.76 -7.44 4.31
N ALA A 159 13.32 -7.76 3.15
CA ALA A 159 12.62 -8.35 2.02
C ALA A 159 12.19 -9.81 2.28
N PRO A 160 11.24 -10.36 1.47
CA PRO A 160 10.75 -11.74 1.62
C PRO A 160 11.81 -12.81 1.38
N GLY A 161 12.84 -12.49 0.59
CA GLY A 161 13.86 -13.44 0.15
C GLY A 161 13.44 -14.27 -1.07
N ILE A 162 14.42 -14.94 -1.67
CA ILE A 162 14.24 -15.68 -2.92
C ILE A 162 13.24 -16.84 -2.83
N SER A 163 13.03 -17.38 -1.64
CA SER A 163 12.09 -18.47 -1.41
C SER A 163 10.62 -18.07 -1.48
N ALA A 164 10.32 -16.78 -1.50
CA ALA A 164 8.95 -16.25 -1.50
C ALA A 164 8.18 -16.60 -2.80
N ALA A 165 8.89 -16.80 -3.91
CA ALA A 165 8.31 -17.22 -5.18
C ALA A 165 9.31 -18.04 -5.99
N SER A 166 8.80 -18.90 -6.87
CA SER A 166 9.64 -19.59 -7.86
C SER A 166 10.25 -18.59 -8.84
N ARG A 167 11.47 -18.85 -9.28
CA ARG A 167 12.11 -18.02 -10.32
C ARG A 167 11.29 -18.00 -11.60
N THR A 168 11.20 -16.84 -12.22
CA THR A 168 10.55 -16.70 -13.53
C THR A 168 11.20 -17.67 -14.54
N PRO A 169 10.42 -18.46 -15.28
CA PRO A 169 10.97 -19.37 -16.29
C PRO A 169 11.89 -18.66 -17.27
N GLY A 170 13.07 -19.24 -17.52
CA GLY A 170 14.10 -18.65 -18.38
C GLY A 170 15.13 -17.76 -17.68
N ARG A 171 14.91 -17.32 -16.44
CA ARG A 171 15.95 -16.66 -15.66
C ARG A 171 17.06 -17.65 -15.27
N SER A 172 18.33 -17.23 -15.45
CA SER A 172 19.53 -18.02 -15.14
C SER A 172 20.58 -17.15 -14.42
N GLY A 173 21.66 -17.75 -13.98
CA GLY A 173 22.72 -17.07 -13.22
C GLY A 173 22.32 -16.82 -11.76
N ASP A 174 23.12 -15.98 -11.07
CA ASP A 174 22.87 -15.63 -9.68
C ASP A 174 21.58 -14.82 -9.53
N PRO A 175 20.83 -15.03 -8.44
CA PRO A 175 19.63 -14.26 -8.16
C PRO A 175 19.91 -12.76 -8.04
N SER A 176 19.08 -11.94 -8.67
CA SER A 176 19.12 -10.48 -8.54
C SER A 176 18.38 -10.01 -7.27
N PRO A 177 18.64 -8.78 -6.77
CA PRO A 177 17.89 -8.20 -5.66
C PRO A 177 16.37 -8.24 -5.85
N SER A 178 15.89 -8.03 -7.08
CA SER A 178 14.44 -8.11 -7.39
C SER A 178 13.86 -9.50 -7.17
N GLU A 179 14.64 -10.57 -7.33
CA GLU A 179 14.19 -11.94 -7.04
C GLU A 179 14.14 -12.21 -5.52
N SER A 180 14.79 -11.37 -4.72
CA SER A 180 14.70 -11.38 -3.25
C SER A 180 13.60 -10.47 -2.71
N GLY A 181 12.95 -9.68 -3.56
CA GLY A 181 11.82 -8.82 -3.19
C GLY A 181 12.18 -7.37 -2.91
N PHE A 182 13.36 -6.88 -3.35
CA PHE A 182 13.70 -5.47 -3.31
C PHE A 182 14.39 -5.02 -4.61
N LEU A 183 14.17 -3.76 -5.01
CA LEU A 183 14.71 -3.24 -6.27
C LEU A 183 15.08 -1.77 -6.14
N HIS A 184 16.30 -1.41 -6.57
CA HIS A 184 16.65 -0.02 -6.86
C HIS A 184 16.00 0.39 -8.19
N CYS A 185 14.96 1.22 -8.10
CA CYS A 185 14.12 1.62 -9.22
C CYS A 185 14.68 2.81 -10.01
N GLY A 186 15.60 3.57 -9.42
CA GLY A 186 16.17 4.76 -10.04
C GLY A 186 16.54 5.87 -9.04
N PRO A 187 16.68 7.13 -9.49
CA PRO A 187 17.02 8.25 -8.61
C PRO A 187 15.91 8.53 -7.58
N ASN A 188 16.16 9.51 -6.71
CA ASN A 188 15.20 9.93 -5.68
C ASN A 188 13.79 10.17 -6.24
N GLY A 189 12.79 9.64 -5.57
CA GLY A 189 11.39 9.62 -5.96
C GLY A 189 10.99 8.37 -6.77
N ALA A 190 11.93 7.64 -7.38
CA ALA A 190 11.61 6.47 -8.20
C ALA A 190 10.99 5.32 -7.39
N GLY A 191 11.39 5.14 -6.14
CA GLY A 191 10.84 4.12 -5.25
C GLY A 191 9.36 4.35 -4.96
N HIS A 192 9.02 5.53 -4.46
CA HIS A 192 7.62 5.90 -4.19
C HIS A 192 6.79 6.06 -5.48
N PHE A 193 7.39 6.47 -6.61
CA PHE A 193 6.70 6.46 -7.89
C PHE A 193 6.25 5.05 -8.29
N VAL A 194 7.15 4.08 -8.25
CA VAL A 194 6.82 2.68 -8.56
C VAL A 194 5.80 2.13 -7.56
N LYS A 195 5.95 2.46 -6.28
CA LYS A 195 5.02 2.03 -5.24
C LYS A 195 3.61 2.61 -5.41
N MET A 196 3.45 3.88 -5.79
CA MET A 196 2.11 4.44 -6.02
C MET A 196 1.40 3.78 -7.21
N VAL A 197 2.15 3.45 -8.28
CA VAL A 197 1.60 2.71 -9.43
C VAL A 197 1.19 1.29 -9.00
N HIS A 198 1.99 0.61 -8.18
CA HIS A 198 1.62 -0.66 -7.56
C HIS A 198 0.27 -0.54 -6.82
N ASN A 199 0.09 0.49 -6.00
CA ASN A 199 -1.18 0.71 -5.28
C ASN A 199 -2.35 1.05 -6.21
N GLY A 200 -2.09 1.78 -7.31
CA GLY A 200 -3.09 1.98 -8.37
C GLY A 200 -3.58 0.66 -8.97
N ILE A 201 -2.65 -0.25 -9.27
CA ILE A 201 -2.97 -1.60 -9.76
C ILE A 201 -3.75 -2.39 -8.70
N GLU A 202 -3.35 -2.31 -7.43
CA GLU A 202 -4.06 -2.93 -6.32
C GLU A 202 -5.53 -2.47 -6.27
N TYR A 203 -5.81 -1.17 -6.43
CA TYR A 203 -7.18 -0.65 -6.50
C TYR A 203 -7.99 -1.28 -7.63
N GLY A 204 -7.38 -1.42 -8.82
CA GLY A 204 -8.02 -2.06 -9.98
C GLY A 204 -8.37 -3.52 -9.74
N ILE A 205 -7.45 -4.30 -9.17
CA ILE A 205 -7.66 -5.72 -8.83
C ILE A 205 -8.76 -5.85 -7.77
N MET A 206 -8.72 -5.05 -6.70
CA MET A 206 -9.74 -5.06 -5.66
C MET A 206 -11.12 -4.72 -6.21
N ALA A 207 -11.24 -3.72 -7.09
CA ALA A 207 -12.49 -3.36 -7.73
C ALA A 207 -13.03 -4.52 -8.59
N ALA A 208 -12.18 -5.17 -9.38
CA ALA A 208 -12.58 -6.30 -10.22
C ALA A 208 -13.12 -7.48 -9.39
N TYR A 209 -12.46 -7.82 -8.26
CA TYR A 209 -12.98 -8.85 -7.35
C TYR A 209 -14.33 -8.44 -6.74
N ALA A 210 -14.43 -7.20 -6.26
CA ALA A 210 -15.65 -6.71 -5.64
C ALA A 210 -16.84 -6.73 -6.62
N GLU A 211 -16.66 -6.25 -7.84
CA GLU A 211 -17.68 -6.27 -8.89
C GLU A 211 -18.08 -7.70 -9.26
N GLY A 212 -17.12 -8.58 -9.49
CA GLY A 212 -17.37 -9.99 -9.81
C GLY A 212 -18.13 -10.72 -8.71
N LEU A 213 -17.71 -10.56 -7.46
CA LEU A 213 -18.39 -11.16 -6.31
C LEU A 213 -19.78 -10.57 -6.09
N ASN A 214 -19.99 -9.27 -6.36
CA ASN A 214 -21.32 -8.65 -6.30
C ASN A 214 -22.26 -9.22 -7.37
N ILE A 215 -21.79 -9.52 -8.58
CA ILE A 215 -22.56 -10.20 -9.61
C ILE A 215 -23.00 -11.59 -9.12
N LEU A 216 -22.07 -12.35 -8.54
CA LEU A 216 -22.39 -13.70 -8.01
C LEU A 216 -23.37 -13.64 -6.83
N HIS A 217 -23.17 -12.70 -5.92
CA HIS A 217 -24.08 -12.45 -4.79
C HIS A 217 -25.51 -12.12 -5.27
N SER A 218 -25.62 -11.37 -6.37
CA SER A 218 -26.90 -10.96 -6.97
C SER A 218 -27.47 -11.98 -7.96
N ALA A 219 -26.84 -13.13 -8.18
CA ALA A 219 -27.27 -14.12 -9.16
C ALA A 219 -28.61 -14.83 -8.83
N GLY A 220 -29.17 -14.56 -7.66
CA GLY A 220 -30.49 -15.00 -7.23
C GLY A 220 -31.63 -14.03 -7.54
N ALA A 221 -31.38 -12.88 -8.17
CA ALA A 221 -32.34 -11.80 -8.38
C ALA A 221 -33.61 -12.25 -9.15
N GLY A 222 -33.50 -13.25 -10.05
CA GLY A 222 -34.64 -13.83 -10.78
C GLY A 222 -35.61 -14.67 -9.93
N LYS A 223 -35.33 -14.88 -8.65
CA LYS A 223 -36.28 -15.49 -7.68
C LYS A 223 -37.28 -14.47 -7.15
N GLN A 224 -36.96 -13.18 -7.24
CA GLN A 224 -37.83 -12.10 -6.81
C GLN A 224 -38.73 -11.67 -7.97
N VAL A 225 -40.04 -11.52 -7.72
CA VAL A 225 -40.95 -10.93 -8.71
C VAL A 225 -40.74 -9.42 -8.66
N LEU A 226 -39.79 -8.91 -9.44
CA LEU A 226 -39.63 -7.47 -9.62
C LEU A 226 -40.88 -6.97 -10.38
N LYS A 227 -41.71 -6.16 -9.75
CA LYS A 227 -42.73 -5.40 -10.43
C LYS A 227 -42.03 -4.39 -11.32
N GLY A 228 -41.98 -4.67 -12.63
CA GLY A 228 -41.55 -3.70 -13.62
C GLY A 228 -42.46 -2.49 -13.56
N ASP A 229 -41.91 -1.31 -13.53
CA ASP A 229 -42.64 -0.06 -13.72
C ASP A 229 -42.20 0.60 -15.04
N ALA A 230 -42.84 1.69 -15.43
CA ALA A 230 -42.48 2.42 -16.65
C ALA A 230 -41.13 3.12 -16.57
N GLU A 231 -40.50 3.15 -15.40
CA GLU A 231 -39.28 3.89 -15.09
C GLU A 231 -38.03 3.01 -15.04
N THR A 232 -38.23 1.69 -14.81
CA THR A 232 -37.13 0.71 -14.59
C THR A 232 -37.30 -0.45 -15.56
N ALA A 233 -36.25 -0.71 -16.37
CA ALA A 233 -36.28 -1.84 -17.30
C ALA A 233 -36.38 -3.16 -16.53
N PRO A 234 -37.37 -4.04 -16.89
CA PRO A 234 -37.50 -5.33 -16.25
C PRO A 234 -36.33 -6.26 -16.64
N MET A 235 -36.04 -7.26 -15.79
CA MET A 235 -35.15 -8.34 -16.14
C MET A 235 -35.79 -9.20 -17.26
N GLU A 236 -35.13 -9.32 -18.41
CA GLU A 236 -35.66 -9.99 -19.60
C GLU A 236 -35.82 -11.51 -19.40
N HIS A 237 -34.89 -12.15 -18.69
CA HIS A 237 -34.82 -13.60 -18.52
C HIS A 237 -34.58 -13.97 -17.05
N PRO A 238 -35.54 -13.73 -16.15
CA PRO A 238 -35.36 -14.01 -14.72
C PRO A 238 -35.09 -15.51 -14.40
N GLU A 239 -35.52 -16.42 -15.31
CA GLU A 239 -35.26 -17.85 -15.18
C GLU A 239 -33.78 -18.22 -15.20
N TYR A 240 -32.91 -17.36 -15.76
CA TYR A 240 -31.45 -17.58 -15.82
C TYR A 240 -30.70 -17.06 -14.60
N TYR A 241 -31.38 -16.35 -13.69
CA TYR A 241 -30.77 -15.71 -12.51
C TYR A 241 -31.41 -16.20 -11.21
N ARG A 242 -31.42 -17.54 -11.02
CA ARG A 242 -32.04 -18.21 -9.86
C ARG A 242 -31.06 -19.02 -9.04
N TYR A 243 -29.81 -18.59 -9.01
CA TYR A 243 -28.73 -19.29 -8.31
C TYR A 243 -28.67 -18.84 -6.84
N ASP A 244 -28.35 -19.78 -5.96
CA ASP A 244 -27.86 -19.50 -4.61
C ASP A 244 -26.37 -19.80 -4.61
N ILE A 245 -25.58 -18.77 -4.87
CA ILE A 245 -24.12 -18.89 -4.96
C ILE A 245 -23.53 -18.51 -3.62
N ASP A 246 -22.80 -19.46 -3.03
CA ASP A 246 -21.98 -19.23 -1.87
C ASP A 246 -20.66 -18.57 -2.30
N THR A 247 -20.55 -17.25 -2.10
CA THR A 247 -19.38 -16.49 -2.50
C THR A 247 -18.13 -16.83 -1.66
N GLN A 248 -18.30 -17.30 -0.42
CA GLN A 248 -17.21 -17.80 0.40
C GLN A 248 -16.58 -19.04 -0.25
N GLU A 249 -17.38 -20.04 -0.63
CA GLU A 249 -16.90 -21.24 -1.29
C GLU A 249 -16.34 -20.97 -2.69
N VAL A 250 -16.89 -20.01 -3.42
CA VAL A 250 -16.36 -19.56 -4.71
C VAL A 250 -14.96 -18.97 -4.55
N THR A 251 -14.75 -18.09 -3.57
CA THR A 251 -13.42 -17.51 -3.34
C THR A 251 -12.42 -18.56 -2.88
N GLU A 252 -12.86 -19.54 -2.08
CA GLU A 252 -12.03 -20.63 -1.61
C GLU A 252 -11.58 -21.55 -2.77
N VAL A 253 -12.46 -21.85 -3.72
CA VAL A 253 -12.06 -22.66 -4.89
C VAL A 253 -11.16 -21.87 -5.85
N TRP A 254 -11.43 -20.57 -6.05
CA TRP A 254 -10.63 -19.74 -6.96
C TRP A 254 -9.19 -19.53 -6.47
N ARG A 255 -8.98 -19.36 -5.16
CA ARG A 255 -7.63 -19.21 -4.62
C ARG A 255 -6.76 -20.45 -4.75
N ARG A 256 -7.35 -21.63 -5.02
CA ARG A 256 -6.66 -22.94 -5.11
C ARG A 256 -6.21 -23.33 -6.52
N GLY A 257 -5.95 -22.38 -7.39
CA GLY A 257 -5.34 -22.68 -8.69
C GLY A 257 -6.06 -22.09 -9.89
N SER A 258 -7.03 -21.21 -9.69
CA SER A 258 -7.56 -20.42 -10.81
C SER A 258 -6.56 -19.36 -11.25
N VAL A 259 -6.71 -18.86 -12.49
CA VAL A 259 -5.86 -17.82 -13.06
C VAL A 259 -5.99 -16.47 -12.31
N VAL A 260 -7.08 -16.28 -11.56
CA VAL A 260 -7.29 -15.08 -10.72
C VAL A 260 -6.79 -15.25 -9.29
N SER A 261 -6.08 -16.33 -8.97
CA SER A 261 -5.50 -16.50 -7.65
C SER A 261 -4.47 -15.41 -7.35
N SER A 262 -4.54 -14.84 -6.14
CA SER A 262 -3.62 -13.81 -5.68
C SER A 262 -3.68 -13.71 -4.15
N TRP A 263 -2.72 -13.04 -3.53
CA TRP A 263 -2.79 -12.74 -2.11
C TRP A 263 -4.01 -11.88 -1.74
N LEU A 264 -4.43 -10.96 -2.61
CA LEU A 264 -5.69 -10.20 -2.38
C LEU A 264 -6.91 -11.12 -2.36
N LEU A 265 -6.95 -12.15 -3.19
CA LEU A 265 -8.02 -13.16 -3.15
C LEU A 265 -7.96 -14.01 -1.89
N ASP A 266 -6.77 -14.35 -1.39
CA ASP A 266 -6.60 -15.06 -0.10
C ASP A 266 -7.20 -14.24 1.05
N LEU A 267 -6.91 -12.92 1.09
CA LEU A 267 -7.46 -12.00 2.09
C LEU A 267 -8.98 -11.83 1.94
N THR A 268 -9.49 -11.83 0.70
CA THR A 268 -10.93 -11.78 0.43
C THR A 268 -11.62 -13.04 0.96
N ALA A 269 -11.07 -14.21 0.70
CA ALA A 269 -11.60 -15.49 1.21
C ALA A 269 -11.61 -15.53 2.73
N GLN A 270 -10.55 -15.03 3.38
CA GLN A 270 -10.49 -14.91 4.83
C GLN A 270 -11.60 -13.98 5.36
N SER A 271 -11.79 -12.82 4.74
CA SER A 271 -12.82 -11.86 5.16
C SER A 271 -14.23 -12.44 5.03
N LEU A 272 -14.52 -13.16 3.94
CA LEU A 272 -15.80 -13.83 3.74
C LEU A 272 -16.01 -15.02 4.69
N PHE A 273 -14.94 -15.69 5.11
CA PHE A 273 -15.01 -16.73 6.12
C PHE A 273 -15.35 -16.16 7.51
N GLU A 274 -14.75 -15.03 7.88
CA GLU A 274 -14.96 -14.34 9.16
C GLU A 274 -16.34 -13.63 9.20
N SER A 275 -16.80 -13.06 8.09
CA SER A 275 -18.06 -12.30 7.96
C SER A 275 -18.73 -12.62 6.61
N PRO A 276 -19.50 -13.71 6.47
CA PRO A 276 -20.06 -14.15 5.19
C PRO A 276 -20.98 -13.15 4.49
N THR A 277 -21.67 -12.31 5.25
CA THR A 277 -22.57 -11.25 4.74
C THR A 277 -21.92 -9.89 4.66
N LEU A 278 -20.71 -9.73 5.19
CA LEU A 278 -19.95 -8.47 5.29
C LEU A 278 -20.74 -7.33 6.00
N GLU A 279 -21.70 -7.66 6.85
CA GLU A 279 -22.55 -6.68 7.58
C GLU A 279 -21.75 -5.80 8.55
N ASP A 280 -20.57 -6.25 8.96
CA ASP A 280 -19.64 -5.49 9.82
C ASP A 280 -18.98 -4.30 9.10
N PHE A 281 -19.13 -4.22 7.76
CA PHE A 281 -18.54 -3.21 6.92
C PHE A 281 -19.57 -2.25 6.35
N SER A 282 -19.35 -0.95 6.51
CA SER A 282 -20.27 0.10 6.03
C SER A 282 -20.24 0.33 4.51
N GLY A 283 -19.35 -0.33 3.78
CA GLY A 283 -19.15 -0.13 2.34
C GLY A 283 -18.45 1.19 1.97
N ARG A 284 -18.00 1.98 2.93
CA ARG A 284 -17.24 3.25 2.69
C ARG A 284 -15.75 2.94 2.51
N VAL A 285 -15.25 3.15 1.31
CA VAL A 285 -13.85 2.83 0.96
C VAL A 285 -13.03 4.11 0.84
N SER A 286 -12.03 4.25 1.72
CA SER A 286 -11.08 5.38 1.68
C SER A 286 -10.02 5.19 0.59
N ASP A 287 -9.43 6.30 0.17
CA ASP A 287 -8.18 6.31 -0.61
C ASP A 287 -7.09 7.04 0.21
N SER A 288 -5.87 6.57 0.13
CA SER A 288 -4.70 7.10 0.84
C SER A 288 -3.82 8.00 -0.04
N GLY A 289 -4.30 8.35 -1.24
CA GLY A 289 -3.67 9.29 -2.17
C GLY A 289 -3.03 8.64 -3.38
N GLU A 290 -2.48 7.44 -3.28
CA GLU A 290 -1.68 6.81 -4.35
C GLU A 290 -2.50 6.56 -5.62
N GLY A 291 -3.77 6.18 -5.51
CA GLY A 291 -4.66 6.04 -6.67
C GLY A 291 -4.86 7.37 -7.40
N ARG A 292 -4.91 8.49 -6.67
CA ARG A 292 -4.96 9.84 -7.25
C ARG A 292 -3.66 10.18 -7.96
N TRP A 293 -2.52 9.99 -7.29
CA TRP A 293 -1.21 10.27 -7.85
C TRP A 293 -0.92 9.45 -9.09
N THR A 294 -1.30 8.15 -9.09
CA THR A 294 -1.19 7.27 -10.26
C THR A 294 -2.04 7.78 -11.42
N SER A 295 -3.28 8.22 -11.16
CA SER A 295 -4.17 8.75 -12.20
C SER A 295 -3.65 10.07 -12.78
N ILE A 296 -3.12 10.97 -11.93
CA ILE A 296 -2.50 12.22 -12.35
C ILE A 296 -1.24 11.93 -13.18
N ALA A 297 -0.38 11.04 -12.71
CA ALA A 297 0.83 10.66 -13.45
C ALA A 297 0.49 10.07 -14.83
N ALA A 298 -0.57 9.25 -14.95
CA ALA A 298 -1.02 8.73 -16.25
C ALA A 298 -1.43 9.85 -17.21
N ILE A 299 -2.08 10.91 -16.71
CA ILE A 299 -2.44 12.10 -17.49
C ILE A 299 -1.17 12.85 -17.91
N ASP A 300 -0.25 13.10 -16.96
CA ASP A 300 0.97 13.87 -17.21
C ASP A 300 1.90 13.21 -18.23
N VAL A 301 2.00 11.87 -18.22
CA VAL A 301 2.81 11.12 -19.19
C VAL A 301 2.02 10.74 -20.45
N GLY A 302 0.75 11.09 -20.55
CA GLY A 302 -0.09 10.88 -21.72
C GLY A 302 -0.48 9.42 -22.00
N VAL A 303 -0.60 8.56 -20.96
CA VAL A 303 -1.00 7.17 -21.13
C VAL A 303 -2.40 6.90 -20.58
N PRO A 304 -3.22 6.07 -21.26
CA PRO A 304 -4.56 5.75 -20.78
C PRO A 304 -4.51 4.80 -19.57
N ALA A 305 -5.28 5.11 -18.53
CA ALA A 305 -5.43 4.27 -17.33
C ALA A 305 -6.91 4.15 -16.89
N PRO A 306 -7.85 3.73 -17.77
CA PRO A 306 -9.27 3.73 -17.46
C PRO A 306 -9.62 2.80 -16.29
N VAL A 307 -9.02 1.62 -16.19
CA VAL A 307 -9.28 0.66 -15.10
C VAL A 307 -8.92 1.25 -13.75
N LEU A 308 -7.72 1.81 -13.60
CA LEU A 308 -7.25 2.37 -12.34
C LEU A 308 -8.04 3.61 -11.93
N THR A 309 -8.36 4.48 -12.90
CA THR A 309 -9.14 5.70 -12.67
C THR A 309 -10.58 5.37 -12.28
N THR A 310 -11.21 4.39 -12.92
CA THR A 310 -12.57 3.95 -12.55
C THR A 310 -12.59 3.35 -11.14
N ALA A 311 -11.62 2.53 -10.78
CA ALA A 311 -11.50 1.97 -9.44
C ALA A 311 -11.34 3.06 -8.36
N LEU A 312 -10.58 4.13 -8.66
CA LEU A 312 -10.47 5.29 -7.78
C LEU A 312 -11.82 6.01 -7.62
N TYR A 313 -12.54 6.25 -8.73
CA TYR A 313 -13.83 6.96 -8.70
C TYR A 313 -14.90 6.15 -7.97
N SER A 314 -14.89 4.82 -8.07
CA SER A 314 -15.76 3.94 -7.27
C SER A 314 -15.56 4.16 -5.77
N ARG A 315 -14.32 4.39 -5.31
CA ARG A 315 -14.04 4.76 -3.91
C ARG A 315 -14.64 6.13 -3.53
N PHE A 316 -14.65 7.09 -4.47
CA PHE A 316 -15.31 8.38 -4.23
C PHE A 316 -16.83 8.21 -4.12
N ALA A 317 -17.44 7.46 -5.04
CA ALA A 317 -18.87 7.15 -5.01
C ALA A 317 -19.28 6.41 -3.73
N SER A 318 -18.48 5.44 -3.26
CA SER A 318 -18.75 4.71 -2.00
C SER A 318 -18.88 5.62 -0.76
N ARG A 319 -18.37 6.86 -0.84
CA ARG A 319 -18.45 7.87 0.22
C ARG A 319 -19.56 8.89 0.00
N GLY A 320 -20.39 8.71 -1.04
CA GLY A 320 -21.50 9.58 -1.39
C GLY A 320 -21.07 10.88 -2.09
N LEU A 321 -19.86 10.94 -2.67
CA LEU A 321 -19.37 12.14 -3.36
C LEU A 321 -20.00 12.35 -4.74
N ASP A 322 -20.81 11.38 -5.20
CA ASP A 322 -21.62 11.41 -6.42
C ASP A 322 -23.08 11.81 -6.19
N ASN A 323 -23.52 11.96 -4.94
CA ASN A 323 -24.93 12.24 -4.60
C ASN A 323 -25.50 13.46 -5.33
N TYR A 324 -24.74 14.54 -5.49
CA TYR A 324 -25.22 15.72 -6.21
C TYR A 324 -25.43 15.43 -7.70
N ALA A 325 -24.51 14.69 -8.34
CA ALA A 325 -24.63 14.30 -9.74
C ALA A 325 -25.87 13.41 -9.95
N ASN A 326 -26.10 12.45 -9.07
CA ASN A 326 -27.28 11.58 -9.10
C ASN A 326 -28.59 12.39 -8.97
N ARG A 327 -28.62 13.38 -8.07
CA ARG A 327 -29.80 14.29 -7.95
C ARG A 327 -30.02 15.13 -9.21
N VAL A 328 -28.95 15.59 -9.87
CA VAL A 328 -29.07 16.33 -11.14
C VAL A 328 -29.64 15.43 -12.24
N LEU A 329 -29.19 14.17 -12.33
CA LEU A 329 -29.72 13.19 -13.28
C LEU A 329 -31.20 12.94 -13.05
N SER A 330 -31.64 12.74 -11.82
CA SER A 330 -33.04 12.56 -11.45
C SER A 330 -33.89 13.79 -11.79
N ALA A 331 -33.41 14.98 -11.45
CA ALA A 331 -34.06 16.24 -11.78
C ALA A 331 -34.25 16.43 -13.29
N MET A 332 -33.20 16.12 -14.09
CA MET A 332 -33.30 16.18 -15.56
C MET A 332 -34.33 15.21 -16.11
N ARG A 333 -34.34 13.94 -15.64
CA ARG A 333 -35.36 12.95 -16.05
C ARG A 333 -36.78 13.46 -15.76
N LYS A 334 -37.01 14.07 -14.61
CA LYS A 334 -38.28 14.68 -14.27
C LYS A 334 -38.67 15.81 -15.24
N GLN A 335 -37.75 16.68 -15.59
CA GLN A 335 -38.03 17.85 -16.42
C GLN A 335 -38.34 17.51 -17.88
N PHE A 336 -37.61 16.58 -18.49
CA PHE A 336 -37.83 16.26 -19.90
C PHE A 336 -38.83 15.11 -20.10
N GLY A 337 -39.00 14.18 -19.16
CA GLY A 337 -39.82 12.99 -19.29
C GLY A 337 -41.03 12.93 -18.33
N GLY A 338 -41.13 13.84 -17.36
CA GLY A 338 -42.16 13.80 -16.32
C GLY A 338 -41.97 12.65 -15.32
N HIS A 339 -40.82 11.96 -15.36
CA HIS A 339 -40.53 10.82 -14.50
C HIS A 339 -40.39 11.25 -13.04
N ALA A 340 -41.24 10.75 -12.18
CA ALA A 340 -41.10 10.98 -10.73
C ALA A 340 -40.14 9.95 -10.11
N GLU A 341 -39.37 10.36 -9.10
CA GLU A 341 -38.66 9.39 -8.28
C GLU A 341 -39.68 8.49 -7.57
N THR A 342 -39.55 7.17 -7.77
CA THR A 342 -40.27 6.21 -6.93
C THR A 342 -39.65 6.27 -5.53
N ALA A 343 -40.52 6.36 -4.50
CA ALA A 343 -40.06 6.27 -3.11
C ALA A 343 -39.28 4.94 -2.96
N GLN A 344 -38.07 5.01 -2.39
CA GLN A 344 -37.34 3.81 -2.00
C GLN A 344 -38.18 3.08 -0.94
N ASP A 345 -38.57 1.84 -1.25
CA ASP A 345 -39.09 0.91 -0.25
C ASP A 345 -37.97 0.40 0.64
#